data_b916ea3d6c87298f7f35393c7b1040ca
#
_entry.id   b916ea3d6c87298f7f35393c7b1040ca
#
_cell.length_a   1.000
_cell.length_b   1.000
_cell.length_c   1.000
_cell.angle_alpha   90.00
_cell.angle_beta   90.00
_cell.angle_gamma   90.00
#
_symmetry.space_group_name_H-M   'P 1'
#
loop_
_entity.id
_entity.type
_entity.pdbx_description
1 polymer ?
#
loop_
_entity_poly.entity_id
_entity_poly.type
_entity_poly.pdbx_seq_one_letter_code
_entity_poly.pdbx_strand_id
1 'polypeptide(L)'
;GNTNIVVGGIEADHVLFTERLSTRTDKTELEYAIDFKLIFELHSISRAQVEGSIISSVVPPLSNIVKTALTKLIPKEPLIVGPGVKTGLSIRIDNPTQLGSDLVVTAVAAIAAYPVPSIIIDMGTATTFSVINDKRQYIGGAIAPGAAVALNSLSSQTSQLPFISLEAPKHVIGSNTIDCMKSGSLFGNAAMI
;
A
#
# COMPACT_ATOMS: atom_id res chain seq x y z
N GLY A 1 1.78 2.28 -4.16
CA GLY A 1 0.49 1.65 -4.45
C GLY A 1 -0.27 2.33 -5.58
N ASN A 2 -1.41 1.76 -5.97
CA ASN A 2 -2.21 2.27 -7.10
C ASN A 2 -2.73 3.71 -6.88
N THR A 3 -3.00 4.09 -5.66
CA THR A 3 -3.56 5.40 -5.32
C THR A 3 -2.50 6.38 -4.81
N ASN A 4 -1.61 5.89 -3.96
CA ASN A 4 -0.60 6.73 -3.31
C ASN A 4 0.80 6.08 -3.38
N ILE A 5 1.82 6.93 -3.48
CA ILE A 5 3.20 6.63 -3.17
C ILE A 5 3.44 7.07 -1.74
N VAL A 6 3.85 6.15 -0.89
CA VAL A 6 4.27 6.45 0.48
C VAL A 6 5.78 6.53 0.51
N VAL A 7 6.32 7.63 1.03
CA VAL A 7 7.75 7.86 1.19
C VAL A 7 8.05 7.91 2.67
N GLY A 8 8.96 7.05 3.13
CA GLY A 8 9.41 7.03 4.52
C GLY A 8 10.92 7.23 4.62
N GLY A 9 11.34 8.00 5.59
CA GLY A 9 12.74 8.05 6.05
C GLY A 9 12.90 7.14 7.26
N ILE A 10 13.94 6.31 7.24
CA ILE A 10 14.23 5.35 8.31
C ILE A 10 15.67 5.53 8.73
N GLU A 11 15.91 5.63 10.04
CA GLU A 11 17.23 5.60 10.64
C GLU A 11 17.29 4.48 11.69
N ALA A 12 18.19 3.55 11.49
CA ALA A 12 18.23 2.28 12.23
C ALA A 12 16.86 1.58 12.14
N ASP A 13 16.14 1.42 13.26
CA ASP A 13 14.82 0.80 13.31
C ASP A 13 13.67 1.81 13.53
N HIS A 14 13.97 3.11 13.39
CA HIS A 14 13.00 4.18 13.65
C HIS A 14 12.56 4.85 12.35
N VAL A 15 11.25 4.98 12.18
CA VAL A 15 10.65 5.79 11.11
C VAL A 15 10.74 7.26 11.53
N LEU A 16 11.53 8.04 10.81
CA LEU A 16 11.71 9.47 11.06
C LEU A 16 10.53 10.29 10.56
N PHE A 17 10.02 9.92 9.39
CA PHE A 17 8.85 10.55 8.78
C PHE A 17 8.16 9.60 7.81
N THR A 18 6.91 9.94 7.49
CA THR A 18 6.13 9.30 6.41
C THR A 18 5.35 10.36 5.67
N GLU A 19 5.55 10.46 4.36
CA GLU A 19 4.84 11.38 3.48
C GLU A 19 4.08 10.62 2.39
N ARG A 20 3.05 11.25 1.83
CA ARG A 20 2.23 10.67 0.77
C ARG A 20 2.18 11.58 -0.44
N LEU A 21 2.45 11.00 -1.60
CA LEU A 21 2.24 11.62 -2.90
C LEU A 21 1.13 10.87 -3.63
N SER A 22 0.35 11.55 -4.44
CA SER A 22 -0.58 10.88 -5.35
C SER A 22 0.17 10.06 -6.38
N THR A 23 -0.29 8.85 -6.64
CA THR A 23 0.22 8.03 -7.74
C THR A 23 -0.20 8.65 -9.07
N ARG A 24 0.77 9.10 -9.86
CA ARG A 24 0.56 9.71 -11.17
C ARG A 24 1.48 9.06 -12.19
N THR A 25 0.90 8.32 -13.13
CA THR A 25 1.66 7.62 -14.19
C THR A 25 2.07 8.54 -15.34
N ASP A 26 1.53 9.76 -15.38
CA ASP A 26 1.83 10.82 -16.34
C ASP A 26 2.99 11.73 -15.90
N LYS A 27 3.47 11.64 -14.66
CA LYS A 27 4.65 12.37 -14.19
C LYS A 27 5.95 11.78 -14.74
N THR A 28 6.86 12.68 -15.10
CA THR A 28 8.24 12.32 -15.48
C THR A 28 9.12 12.02 -14.27
N GLU A 29 10.28 11.42 -14.52
CA GLU A 29 11.28 11.20 -13.47
C GLU A 29 11.81 12.50 -12.85
N LEU A 30 11.81 13.62 -13.58
CA LEU A 30 12.23 14.92 -13.06
C LEU A 30 11.20 15.46 -12.05
N GLU A 31 9.91 15.37 -12.37
CA GLU A 31 8.84 15.80 -11.47
C GLU A 31 8.86 15.00 -10.17
N TYR A 32 9.02 13.68 -10.22
CA TYR A 32 9.18 12.87 -9.01
C TYR A 32 10.48 13.18 -8.25
N ALA A 33 11.57 13.47 -8.95
CA ALA A 33 12.81 13.89 -8.28
C ALA A 33 12.64 15.22 -7.54
N ILE A 34 11.86 16.16 -8.09
CA ILE A 34 11.52 17.42 -7.42
C ILE A 34 10.67 17.14 -6.17
N ASP A 35 9.64 16.27 -6.29
CA ASP A 35 8.80 15.90 -5.14
C ASP A 35 9.66 15.29 -4.01
N PHE A 36 10.53 14.34 -4.32
CA PHE A 36 11.41 13.72 -3.32
C PHE A 36 12.40 14.70 -2.71
N LYS A 37 12.95 15.61 -3.54
CA LYS A 37 13.83 16.67 -3.04
C LYS A 37 13.10 17.57 -2.05
N LEU A 38 11.88 17.96 -2.33
CA LEU A 38 11.06 18.76 -1.42
C LEU A 38 10.76 18.02 -0.10
N ILE A 39 10.48 16.72 -0.16
CA ILE A 39 10.31 15.90 1.05
C ILE A 39 11.59 15.92 1.89
N PHE A 40 12.77 15.74 1.29
CA PHE A 40 14.04 15.81 2.03
C PHE A 40 14.25 17.19 2.66
N GLU A 41 13.94 18.26 1.95
CA GLU A 41 14.04 19.64 2.46
C GLU A 41 13.06 19.88 3.64
N LEU A 42 11.81 19.44 3.54
CA LEU A 42 10.80 19.54 4.60
C LEU A 42 11.26 18.88 5.90
N HIS A 43 11.95 17.75 5.78
CA HIS A 43 12.44 16.99 6.94
C HIS A 43 13.90 17.31 7.29
N SER A 44 14.49 18.34 6.68
CA SER A 44 15.88 18.76 6.92
C SER A 44 16.91 17.67 6.67
N ILE A 45 16.62 16.76 5.71
CA ILE A 45 17.51 15.65 5.35
C ILE A 45 18.41 16.07 4.19
N SER A 46 19.71 16.04 4.42
CA SER A 46 20.69 16.18 3.34
C SER A 46 20.76 14.90 2.50
N ARG A 47 20.86 15.05 1.19
CA ARG A 47 21.06 13.92 0.27
C ARG A 47 22.31 13.08 0.61
N ALA A 48 23.32 13.70 1.19
CA ALA A 48 24.55 13.02 1.62
C ALA A 48 24.34 12.10 2.84
N GLN A 49 23.26 12.31 3.61
CA GLN A 49 22.90 11.46 4.75
C GLN A 49 22.13 10.21 4.32
N VAL A 50 21.61 10.19 3.09
CA VAL A 50 20.82 9.05 2.60
C VAL A 50 21.76 7.96 2.09
N GLU A 51 21.89 6.89 2.86
CA GLU A 51 22.80 5.78 2.56
C GLU A 51 22.27 4.83 1.49
N GLY A 52 20.96 4.82 1.24
CA GLY A 52 20.33 3.99 0.23
C GLY A 52 18.82 4.18 0.17
N SER A 53 18.17 3.50 -0.76
CA SER A 53 16.72 3.52 -0.92
C SER A 53 16.21 2.17 -1.39
N ILE A 54 14.97 1.85 -1.00
CA ILE A 54 14.26 0.65 -1.40
C ILE A 54 12.88 1.02 -1.95
N ILE A 55 12.47 0.37 -3.02
CA ILE A 55 11.20 0.60 -3.70
C ILE A 55 10.41 -0.70 -3.69
N SER A 56 9.20 -0.66 -3.12
CA SER A 56 8.17 -1.69 -3.31
C SER A 56 7.04 -1.10 -4.17
N SER A 57 6.76 -1.68 -5.30
CA SER A 57 5.77 -1.15 -6.25
C SER A 57 4.95 -2.26 -6.89
N VAL A 58 3.64 -2.02 -6.98
CA VAL A 58 2.68 -2.82 -7.75
C VAL A 58 2.17 -2.07 -8.99
N VAL A 59 2.86 -0.99 -9.37
CA VAL A 59 2.57 -0.17 -10.54
C VAL A 59 3.80 -0.20 -11.46
N PRO A 60 3.91 -1.20 -12.38
CA PRO A 60 5.12 -1.42 -13.17
C PRO A 60 5.65 -0.20 -13.92
N PRO A 61 4.81 0.65 -14.56
CA PRO A 61 5.30 1.85 -15.24
C PRO A 61 6.03 2.84 -14.32
N LEU A 62 5.59 2.92 -13.05
CA LEU A 62 6.20 3.85 -12.08
C LEU A 62 7.50 3.36 -11.48
N SER A 63 7.73 2.06 -11.43
CA SER A 63 8.91 1.48 -10.77
C SER A 63 10.21 2.05 -11.35
N ASN A 64 10.31 2.13 -12.68
CA ASN A 64 11.48 2.68 -13.36
C ASN A 64 11.57 4.21 -13.25
N ILE A 65 10.43 4.90 -13.34
CA ILE A 65 10.38 6.37 -13.20
C ILE A 65 10.86 6.78 -11.80
N VAL A 66 10.34 6.14 -10.75
CA VAL A 66 10.72 6.41 -9.35
C VAL A 66 12.18 6.01 -9.11
N LYS A 67 12.63 4.88 -9.64
CA LYS A 67 14.05 4.47 -9.58
C LYS A 67 14.95 5.54 -10.16
N THR A 68 14.67 5.99 -11.39
CA THR A 68 15.46 7.02 -12.07
C THR A 68 15.41 8.35 -11.33
N ALA A 69 14.24 8.75 -10.79
CA ALA A 69 14.10 9.94 -9.98
C ALA A 69 15.00 9.92 -8.73
N LEU A 70 15.02 8.79 -8.00
CA LEU A 70 15.87 8.63 -6.82
C LEU A 70 17.36 8.60 -7.17
N THR A 71 17.75 7.96 -8.28
CA THR A 71 19.14 7.93 -8.75
C THR A 71 19.70 9.33 -9.07
N LYS A 72 18.83 10.30 -9.42
CA LYS A 72 19.23 11.71 -9.59
C LYS A 72 19.55 12.41 -8.26
N LEU A 73 19.05 11.89 -7.16
CA LEU A 73 19.15 12.51 -5.83
C LEU A 73 20.13 11.81 -4.90
N ILE A 74 20.17 10.49 -4.97
CA ILE A 74 20.92 9.64 -4.03
C ILE A 74 22.03 8.95 -4.81
N PRO A 75 23.28 8.90 -4.27
CA PRO A 75 24.43 8.34 -4.99
C PRO A 75 24.36 6.82 -5.18
N LYS A 76 23.56 6.11 -4.35
CA LYS A 76 23.39 4.65 -4.45
C LYS A 76 22.16 4.30 -5.26
N GLU A 77 22.27 3.27 -6.07
CA GLU A 77 21.15 2.76 -6.85
C GLU A 77 20.05 2.20 -5.96
N PRO A 78 18.77 2.58 -6.19
CA PRO A 78 17.65 2.06 -5.43
C PRO A 78 17.47 0.55 -5.60
N LEU A 79 17.23 -0.17 -4.52
CA LEU A 79 16.82 -1.57 -4.55
C LEU A 79 15.32 -1.65 -4.89
N ILE A 80 14.97 -2.35 -5.95
CA ILE A 80 13.55 -2.64 -6.26
C ILE A 80 13.20 -4.03 -5.72
N VAL A 81 12.18 -4.09 -4.86
CA VAL A 81 11.64 -5.36 -4.37
C VAL A 81 10.85 -6.03 -5.50
N GLY A 82 11.25 -7.23 -5.86
CA GLY A 82 10.63 -8.00 -6.92
C GLY A 82 11.16 -9.43 -6.98
N PRO A 83 10.78 -10.20 -8.01
CA PRO A 83 11.27 -11.55 -8.20
C PRO A 83 12.79 -11.61 -8.20
N GLY A 84 13.36 -12.54 -7.43
CA GLY A 84 14.80 -12.73 -7.31
C GLY A 84 15.46 -11.97 -6.14
N VAL A 85 14.77 -11.02 -5.51
CA VAL A 85 15.26 -10.38 -4.29
C VAL A 85 15.10 -11.34 -3.11
N LYS A 86 16.20 -11.61 -2.41
CA LYS A 86 16.21 -12.47 -1.22
C LYS A 86 15.64 -11.70 -0.02
N THR A 87 14.35 -11.81 0.21
CA THR A 87 13.65 -11.16 1.33
C THR A 87 13.66 -11.99 2.62
N GLY A 88 14.06 -13.25 2.55
CA GLY A 88 13.96 -14.20 3.66
C GLY A 88 12.57 -14.80 3.84
N LEU A 89 11.55 -14.32 3.12
CA LEU A 89 10.20 -14.85 3.20
C LEU A 89 10.07 -16.18 2.43
N SER A 90 9.63 -17.23 3.11
CA SER A 90 9.24 -18.49 2.47
C SER A 90 7.79 -18.37 1.97
N ILE A 91 7.60 -18.37 0.66
CA ILE A 91 6.28 -18.23 0.01
C ILE A 91 5.82 -19.61 -0.45
N ARG A 92 4.63 -20.05 0.03
CA ARG A 92 4.04 -21.38 -0.19
C ARG A 92 2.66 -21.29 -0.84
N ILE A 93 2.58 -20.55 -1.93
CA ILE A 93 1.41 -20.47 -2.82
C ILE A 93 1.74 -21.11 -4.18
N ASP A 94 0.73 -21.40 -4.97
CA ASP A 94 0.88 -22.11 -6.26
C ASP A 94 1.88 -21.43 -7.20
N ASN A 95 1.83 -20.10 -7.30
CA ASN A 95 2.76 -19.33 -8.10
C ASN A 95 3.35 -18.15 -7.29
N PRO A 96 4.51 -18.35 -6.64
CA PRO A 96 5.15 -17.32 -5.82
C PRO A 96 5.50 -16.02 -6.55
N THR A 97 5.68 -16.07 -7.87
CA THR A 97 6.02 -14.88 -8.67
C THR A 97 4.84 -13.91 -8.88
N GLN A 98 3.63 -14.37 -8.62
CA GLN A 98 2.42 -13.55 -8.69
C GLN A 98 2.15 -12.76 -7.40
N LEU A 99 2.87 -13.07 -6.32
CA LEU A 99 2.69 -12.33 -5.07
C LEU A 99 3.20 -10.89 -5.22
N GLY A 100 2.32 -9.92 -5.01
CA GLY A 100 2.67 -8.50 -5.08
C GLY A 100 3.79 -8.14 -4.11
N SER A 101 4.68 -7.25 -4.53
CA SER A 101 5.81 -6.81 -3.70
C SER A 101 5.36 -6.12 -2.41
N ASP A 102 4.20 -5.47 -2.41
CA ASP A 102 3.56 -4.88 -1.23
C ASP A 102 3.22 -5.95 -0.18
N LEU A 103 2.61 -7.07 -0.59
CA LEU A 103 2.30 -8.18 0.31
C LEU A 103 3.58 -8.84 0.84
N VAL A 104 4.63 -8.94 0.00
CA VAL A 104 5.92 -9.48 0.43
C VAL A 104 6.56 -8.63 1.52
N VAL A 105 6.66 -7.31 1.32
CA VAL A 105 7.32 -6.43 2.32
C VAL A 105 6.52 -6.34 3.60
N THR A 106 5.19 -6.32 3.51
CA THR A 106 4.31 -6.31 4.68
C THR A 106 4.44 -7.62 5.48
N ALA A 107 4.50 -8.77 4.80
CA ALA A 107 4.69 -10.06 5.44
C ALA A 107 6.07 -10.16 6.14
N VAL A 108 7.14 -9.69 5.50
CA VAL A 108 8.48 -9.63 6.10
C VAL A 108 8.47 -8.76 7.37
N ALA A 109 7.89 -7.56 7.29
CA ALA A 109 7.79 -6.66 8.43
C ALA A 109 6.96 -7.26 9.58
N ALA A 110 5.80 -7.86 9.26
CA ALA A 110 4.93 -8.49 10.26
C ALA A 110 5.63 -9.66 10.95
N ILE A 111 6.32 -10.53 10.21
CA ILE A 111 7.09 -11.64 10.78
C ILE A 111 8.21 -11.15 11.72
N ALA A 112 8.81 -10.00 11.41
CA ALA A 112 9.87 -9.43 12.25
C ALA A 112 9.31 -8.83 13.55
N ALA A 113 8.13 -8.18 13.50
CA ALA A 113 7.57 -7.39 14.58
C ALA A 113 6.56 -8.13 15.46
N TYR A 114 5.90 -9.19 14.96
CA TYR A 114 4.79 -9.84 15.63
C TYR A 114 4.96 -11.37 15.70
N PRO A 115 4.29 -12.02 16.67
CA PRO A 115 4.28 -13.48 16.77
C PRO A 115 3.54 -14.11 15.60
N VAL A 116 3.90 -15.36 15.31
CA VAL A 116 3.23 -16.23 14.33
C VAL A 116 2.57 -17.41 15.03
N PRO A 117 1.49 -18.03 14.52
CA PRO A 117 0.83 -17.69 13.25
C PRO A 117 0.07 -16.35 13.31
N SER A 118 -0.12 -15.70 12.18
CA SER A 118 -0.78 -14.40 12.11
C SER A 118 -1.54 -14.20 10.79
N ILE A 119 -2.55 -13.32 10.84
CA ILE A 119 -3.24 -12.80 9.66
C ILE A 119 -2.92 -11.32 9.58
N ILE A 120 -2.44 -10.88 8.43
CA ILE A 120 -2.15 -9.48 8.15
C ILE A 120 -3.31 -8.96 7.31
N ILE A 121 -3.92 -7.87 7.76
CA ILE A 121 -5.03 -7.20 7.06
C ILE A 121 -4.54 -5.85 6.58
N ASP A 122 -4.52 -5.65 5.27
CA ASP A 122 -4.20 -4.36 4.65
C ASP A 122 -5.46 -3.77 4.01
N MET A 123 -5.87 -2.60 4.51
CA MET A 123 -7.10 -1.91 4.12
C MET A 123 -6.76 -0.75 3.17
N GLY A 124 -6.61 -1.05 1.90
CA GLY A 124 -6.29 -0.08 0.86
C GLY A 124 -7.37 0.02 -0.24
N THR A 125 -6.92 0.17 -1.47
CA THR A 125 -7.78 0.07 -2.68
C THR A 125 -8.45 -1.31 -2.77
N ALA A 126 -7.70 -2.36 -2.43
CA ALA A 126 -8.24 -3.65 -2.06
C ALA A 126 -8.05 -3.86 -0.55
N THR A 127 -8.92 -4.63 0.09
CA THR A 127 -8.67 -5.20 1.41
C THR A 127 -8.07 -6.58 1.21
N THR A 128 -6.83 -6.77 1.67
CA THR A 128 -6.13 -8.04 1.54
C THR A 128 -5.94 -8.69 2.91
N PHE A 129 -6.08 -10.01 2.93
CA PHE A 129 -5.81 -10.85 4.11
C PHE A 129 -4.66 -11.77 3.75
N SER A 130 -3.53 -11.64 4.43
CA SER A 130 -2.34 -12.47 4.20
C SER A 130 -2.10 -13.38 5.40
N VAL A 131 -1.93 -14.67 5.16
CA VAL A 131 -1.80 -15.67 6.22
C VAL A 131 -0.35 -16.12 6.34
N ILE A 132 0.19 -15.96 7.55
CA ILE A 132 1.51 -16.46 7.95
C ILE A 132 1.30 -17.61 8.92
N ASN A 133 1.88 -18.78 8.62
CA ASN A 133 1.77 -19.94 9.47
C ASN A 133 2.81 -19.94 10.63
N ASP A 134 2.75 -20.93 11.49
CA ASP A 134 3.66 -21.19 12.62
C ASP A 134 5.14 -21.33 12.20
N LYS A 135 5.39 -21.71 10.94
CA LYS A 135 6.73 -21.87 10.36
C LYS A 135 7.24 -20.58 9.69
N ARG A 136 6.60 -19.42 9.95
CA ARG A 136 6.96 -18.13 9.35
C ARG A 136 6.88 -18.11 7.82
N GLN A 137 5.94 -18.86 7.24
CA GLN A 137 5.75 -18.98 5.80
C GLN A 137 4.46 -18.26 5.38
N TYR A 138 4.51 -17.54 4.28
CA TYR A 138 3.32 -17.02 3.62
C TYR A 138 2.61 -18.16 2.88
N ILE A 139 1.40 -18.50 3.30
CA ILE A 139 0.66 -19.67 2.79
C ILE A 139 -0.55 -19.33 1.92
N GLY A 140 -0.86 -18.05 1.75
CA GLY A 140 -1.99 -17.59 0.95
C GLY A 140 -2.75 -16.47 1.61
N GLY A 141 -3.93 -16.17 1.09
CA GLY A 141 -4.75 -15.07 1.59
C GLY A 141 -6.06 -14.92 0.85
N ALA A 142 -6.76 -13.82 1.14
CA ALA A 142 -7.96 -13.40 0.44
C ALA A 142 -7.81 -11.94 -0.02
N ILE A 143 -8.49 -11.61 -1.09
CA ILE A 143 -8.54 -10.24 -1.62
C ILE A 143 -10.01 -9.86 -1.80
N ALA A 144 -10.40 -8.75 -1.19
CA ALA A 144 -11.74 -8.18 -1.31
C ALA A 144 -11.64 -6.72 -1.80
N PRO A 145 -12.72 -6.17 -2.36
CA PRO A 145 -12.76 -4.75 -2.68
C PRO A 145 -12.57 -3.91 -1.41
N GLY A 146 -11.71 -2.89 -1.46
CA GLY A 146 -11.63 -1.91 -0.38
C GLY A 146 -12.93 -1.12 -0.24
N ALA A 147 -13.21 -0.59 0.95
CA ALA A 147 -14.48 0.05 1.27
C ALA A 147 -14.86 1.18 0.30
N ALA A 148 -13.89 2.03 -0.08
CA ALA A 148 -14.13 3.11 -1.03
C ALA A 148 -14.42 2.57 -2.45
N VAL A 149 -13.72 1.52 -2.88
CA VAL A 149 -13.94 0.89 -4.18
C VAL A 149 -15.31 0.22 -4.23
N ALA A 150 -15.70 -0.49 -3.18
CA ALA A 150 -17.02 -1.12 -3.07
C ALA A 150 -18.14 -0.06 -3.14
N LEU A 151 -18.00 1.04 -2.39
CA LEU A 151 -18.97 2.13 -2.39
C LEU A 151 -19.08 2.81 -3.76
N ASN A 152 -17.95 3.14 -4.39
CA ASN A 152 -17.91 3.74 -5.72
C ASN A 152 -18.49 2.81 -6.79
N SER A 153 -18.30 1.48 -6.65
CA SER A 153 -18.87 0.50 -7.56
C SER A 153 -20.38 0.50 -7.52
N LEU A 154 -21.01 0.66 -6.36
CA LEU A 154 -22.47 0.80 -6.25
C LEU A 154 -22.98 1.99 -7.08
N SER A 155 -22.34 3.15 -6.96
CA SER A 155 -22.75 4.36 -7.70
C SER A 155 -22.47 4.26 -9.19
N SER A 156 -21.36 3.63 -9.61
CA SER A 156 -20.98 3.53 -11.03
C SER A 156 -21.74 2.42 -11.79
N GLN A 157 -22.18 1.38 -11.10
CA GLN A 157 -22.84 0.22 -11.71
C GLN A 157 -24.37 0.23 -11.56
N THR A 158 -24.94 1.27 -10.93
CA THR A 158 -26.39 1.42 -10.78
C THR A 158 -26.84 2.79 -11.25
N SER A 159 -28.08 2.88 -11.75
CA SER A 159 -28.63 4.14 -12.29
C SER A 159 -29.19 5.08 -11.22
N GLN A 160 -29.42 4.62 -10.00
CA GLN A 160 -30.14 5.39 -8.97
C GLN A 160 -29.32 5.68 -7.71
N LEU A 161 -28.17 5.00 -7.52
CA LEU A 161 -27.35 5.22 -6.32
C LEU A 161 -26.37 6.37 -6.55
N PRO A 162 -26.42 7.42 -5.71
CA PRO A 162 -25.57 8.58 -5.88
C PRO A 162 -24.12 8.29 -5.48
N PHE A 163 -23.18 9.11 -5.98
CA PHE A 163 -21.81 9.15 -5.43
C PHE A 163 -21.84 9.80 -4.04
N ILE A 164 -21.31 9.10 -3.05
CA ILE A 164 -21.27 9.55 -1.66
C ILE A 164 -19.87 9.33 -1.06
N SER A 165 -19.53 10.09 -0.04
CA SER A 165 -18.32 9.87 0.76
C SER A 165 -18.47 8.69 1.70
N LEU A 166 -17.36 8.00 1.98
CA LEU A 166 -17.31 6.94 2.99
C LEU A 166 -17.25 7.59 4.39
N GLU A 167 -18.40 7.67 5.03
CA GLU A 167 -18.58 8.23 6.37
C GLU A 167 -19.44 7.31 7.21
N ALA A 168 -19.36 7.48 8.55
CA ALA A 168 -20.20 6.72 9.44
C ALA A 168 -21.69 7.08 9.24
N PRO A 169 -22.59 6.08 9.12
CA PRO A 169 -24.01 6.32 9.08
C PRO A 169 -24.52 6.74 10.48
N LYS A 170 -25.67 7.42 10.53
CA LYS A 170 -26.29 7.78 11.81
C LYS A 170 -26.79 6.56 12.59
N HIS A 171 -27.27 5.56 11.88
CA HIS A 171 -27.83 4.33 12.43
C HIS A 171 -27.41 3.12 11.56
N VAL A 172 -27.36 1.93 12.17
CA VAL A 172 -27.10 0.68 11.45
C VAL A 172 -28.16 0.42 10.38
N ILE A 173 -29.43 0.67 10.72
CA ILE A 173 -30.54 0.61 9.76
C ILE A 173 -30.77 2.02 9.25
N GLY A 174 -30.35 2.29 8.00
CA GLY A 174 -30.59 3.56 7.33
C GLY A 174 -32.06 3.71 6.92
N SER A 175 -32.57 4.94 6.99
CA SER A 175 -33.94 5.28 6.58
C SER A 175 -33.98 6.03 5.24
N ASN A 176 -32.86 6.24 4.61
CA ASN A 176 -32.70 6.81 3.26
C ASN A 176 -31.56 6.14 2.52
N THR A 177 -31.51 6.30 1.20
CA THR A 177 -30.52 5.63 0.32
C THR A 177 -29.08 5.89 0.75
N ILE A 178 -28.73 7.13 1.10
CA ILE A 178 -27.38 7.52 1.48
C ILE A 178 -26.93 6.80 2.77
N ASP A 179 -27.77 6.85 3.82
CA ASP A 179 -27.47 6.18 5.08
C ASP A 179 -27.47 4.65 4.94
N CYS A 180 -28.34 4.08 4.08
CA CYS A 180 -28.28 2.64 3.75
C CYS A 180 -26.96 2.26 3.07
N MET A 181 -26.51 3.04 2.08
CA MET A 181 -25.23 2.81 1.39
C MET A 181 -24.04 2.93 2.35
N LYS A 182 -24.01 3.97 3.21
CA LYS A 182 -22.98 4.17 4.24
C LYS A 182 -22.96 3.00 5.22
N SER A 183 -24.13 2.59 5.70
CA SER A 183 -24.28 1.47 6.64
C SER A 183 -23.78 0.17 6.06
N GLY A 184 -24.26 -0.21 4.89
CA GLY A 184 -23.85 -1.44 4.21
C GLY A 184 -22.34 -1.48 3.93
N SER A 185 -21.78 -0.36 3.45
CA SER A 185 -20.35 -0.28 3.15
C SER A 185 -19.48 -0.33 4.42
N LEU A 186 -19.82 0.43 5.47
CA LEU A 186 -19.01 0.48 6.68
C LEU A 186 -19.10 -0.82 7.49
N PHE A 187 -20.32 -1.22 7.85
CA PHE A 187 -20.51 -2.40 8.69
C PHE A 187 -20.25 -3.70 7.94
N GLY A 188 -20.50 -3.75 6.62
CA GLY A 188 -20.15 -4.90 5.80
C GLY A 188 -18.64 -5.11 5.73
N ASN A 189 -17.84 -4.05 5.55
CA ASN A 189 -16.38 -4.14 5.61
C ASN A 189 -15.89 -4.49 7.02
N ALA A 190 -16.47 -3.92 8.08
CA ALA A 190 -16.09 -4.26 9.45
C ALA A 190 -16.40 -5.72 9.82
N ALA A 191 -17.52 -6.26 9.33
CA ALA A 191 -17.89 -7.66 9.60
C ALA A 191 -17.02 -8.67 8.82
N MET A 192 -16.29 -8.24 7.80
CA MET A 192 -15.37 -9.09 7.04
C MET A 192 -14.04 -9.30 7.78
N ILE A 193 -13.68 -8.40 8.70
CA ILE A 193 -12.47 -8.42 9.52
C ILE A 193 -12.71 -9.19 10.82
#